data_0402a4cbff7cf43de342e5e36a61c2cb
#
_entry.id   0402a4cbff7cf43de342e5e36a61c2cb
#
_cell.length_a   1.000
_cell.length_b   1.000
_cell.length_c   1.000
_cell.angle_alpha   90.00
_cell.angle_beta   90.00
_cell.angle_gamma   90.00
#
_symmetry.space_group_name_H-M   'P 1'
#
loop_
_entity.id
_entity.type
_entity.pdbx_description
1 polymer ?
#
loop_
_entity_poly.entity_id
_entity_poly.type
_entity_poly.pdbx_seq_one_letter_code
_entity_poly.pdbx_strand_id
1 'polypeptide(L)' 'MISFHEATRLKTRIGNVMDVYLSWRGKNYMIKMFFPSIRKPTRREIQDEIVKVYPGAKLWNYQVSNYDQGEPLLQVGGRE' A
#
# COMPACT_ATOMS: atom_id res chain seq x y z
N MET A 1 8.27 3.76 11.40
CA MET A 1 8.70 4.29 10.12
C MET A 1 8.69 3.22 9.04
N ILE A 2 8.29 3.58 7.86
CA ILE A 2 8.22 2.65 6.75
C ILE A 2 9.57 2.55 6.06
N SER A 3 9.99 1.34 5.77
CA SER A 3 11.27 1.11 5.13
C SER A 3 11.06 0.30 3.86
N PHE A 4 11.37 0.88 2.73
CA PHE A 4 11.30 0.15 1.48
C PHE A 4 12.38 -0.91 1.40
N HIS A 5 13.46 -0.70 2.10
CA HIS A 5 14.53 -1.67 2.14
C HIS A 5 14.07 -2.99 2.72
N GLU A 6 13.26 -2.91 3.76
CA GLU A 6 12.73 -4.13 4.38
C GLU A 6 11.60 -4.75 3.58
N ALA A 7 10.97 -3.99 2.73
CA ALA A 7 9.85 -4.49 1.94
C ALA A 7 10.26 -5.70 1.10
N THR A 8 11.50 -5.76 0.69
CA THR A 8 11.99 -6.87 -0.10
C THR A 8 11.84 -8.21 0.63
N ARG A 9 12.00 -8.20 1.94
CA ARG A 9 11.89 -9.42 2.72
C ARG A 9 10.45 -9.83 2.98
N LEU A 10 9.50 -8.92 2.75
CA LEU A 10 8.10 -9.22 3.00
C LEU A 10 7.53 -10.20 1.99
N LYS A 11 8.23 -10.45 0.90
CA LYS A 11 7.75 -11.43 -0.09
C LYS A 11 7.53 -12.79 0.50
N THR A 12 8.23 -13.11 1.57
CA THR A 12 8.10 -14.43 2.20
C THR A 12 6.99 -14.47 3.24
N ARG A 13 6.32 -13.35 3.46
CA ARG A 13 5.26 -13.26 4.45
C ARG A 13 3.90 -13.34 3.79
N ILE A 14 2.92 -13.76 4.57
CA ILE A 14 1.55 -13.80 4.11
C ILE A 14 1.02 -12.37 4.02
N GLY A 15 0.43 -12.06 2.88
CA GLY A 15 -0.13 -10.74 2.68
C GLY A 15 -0.49 -10.49 1.24
N ASN A 16 -1.01 -9.30 1.00
CA ASN A 16 -1.40 -8.86 -0.33
C ASN A 16 -0.68 -7.58 -0.69
N VAL A 17 -0.12 -7.54 -1.88
CA VAL A 17 0.41 -6.29 -2.43
C VAL A 17 -0.66 -5.72 -3.34
N MET A 18 -1.00 -4.47 -3.11
CA MET A 18 -2.06 -3.79 -3.85
C MET A 18 -1.50 -2.63 -4.65
N ASP A 19 -1.97 -2.48 -5.89
CA ASP A 19 -1.80 -1.25 -6.64
C ASP A 19 -2.92 -0.33 -6.19
N VAL A 20 -2.57 0.81 -5.64
CA VAL A 20 -3.54 1.74 -5.08
C VAL A 20 -3.45 3.05 -5.86
N TYR A 21 -4.59 3.47 -6.40
CA TYR A 21 -4.69 4.69 -7.18
C TYR A 21 -5.40 5.73 -6.35
N LEU A 22 -4.75 6.85 -6.14
CA LEU A 22 -5.28 7.90 -5.26
C LEU A 22 -5.06 9.27 -5.88
N SER A 23 -5.86 10.23 -5.43
CA SER A 23 -5.63 11.62 -5.75
C SER A 23 -5.28 12.36 -4.48
N TRP A 24 -4.34 13.27 -4.59
CA TRP A 24 -3.85 14.01 -3.45
C TRP A 24 -3.26 15.33 -3.94
N ARG A 25 -3.73 16.41 -3.33
CA ARG A 25 -3.25 17.75 -3.67
C ARG A 25 -3.34 18.03 -5.18
N GLY A 26 -4.46 17.61 -5.77
CA GLY A 26 -4.72 17.89 -7.17
C GLY A 26 -3.99 17.01 -8.16
N LYS A 27 -3.31 15.99 -7.71
CA LYS A 27 -2.57 15.08 -8.59
C LYS A 27 -2.97 13.66 -8.34
N ASN A 28 -2.80 12.84 -9.36
CA ASN A 28 -3.09 11.41 -9.27
C ASN A 28 -1.79 10.64 -9.09
N TYR A 29 -1.84 9.63 -8.21
CA TYR A 29 -0.70 8.81 -7.91
C TYR A 29 -1.10 7.35 -7.93
N MET A 30 -0.12 6.50 -8.21
CA MET A 30 -0.26 5.07 -8.03
C MET A 30 0.86 4.62 -7.11
N ILE A 31 0.50 3.93 -6.03
CA ILE A 31 1.50 3.39 -5.11
C ILE A 31 1.21 1.92 -4.88
N LYS A 32 2.24 1.19 -4.49
CA LYS A 32 2.08 -0.21 -4.13
C LYS A 32 2.12 -0.31 -2.61
N MET A 33 1.12 -0.99 -2.05
CA MET A 33 1.00 -1.12 -0.60
C MET A 33 0.94 -2.59 -0.23
N PHE A 34 1.65 -2.96 0.82
CA PHE A 34 1.60 -4.31 1.33
C PHE A 34 0.69 -4.36 2.56
N PHE A 35 -0.30 -5.24 2.50
CA PHE A 35 -1.23 -5.47 3.61
C PHE A 35 -0.95 -6.85 4.18
N PRO A 36 -0.47 -6.94 5.43
CA PRO A 36 -0.07 -8.22 6.03
C PRO A 36 -1.28 -9.02 6.51
N SER A 37 -2.06 -9.50 5.58
CA SER A 37 -3.26 -10.25 5.87
C SER A 37 -3.54 -11.20 4.72
N ILE A 38 -4.04 -12.38 5.03
CA ILE A 38 -4.45 -13.34 4.00
C ILE A 38 -5.63 -12.78 3.22
N ARG A 39 -6.53 -12.12 3.91
CA ARG A 39 -7.71 -11.54 3.30
C ARG A 39 -7.32 -10.26 2.55
N LYS A 40 -7.88 -10.08 1.37
CA LYS A 40 -7.67 -8.83 0.64
C LYS A 40 -8.27 -7.67 1.43
N PRO A 41 -7.59 -6.53 1.44
CA PRO A 41 -8.12 -5.36 2.14
C PRO A 41 -9.38 -4.84 1.45
N THR A 42 -10.27 -4.27 2.23
CA THR A 42 -11.46 -3.63 1.68
C THR A 42 -11.07 -2.22 1.23
N ARG A 43 -11.97 -1.63 0.42
CA ARG A 43 -11.76 -0.26 -0.02
C ARG A 43 -11.58 0.69 1.16
N ARG A 44 -12.38 0.51 2.20
CA ARG A 44 -12.30 1.39 3.36
C ARG A 44 -10.98 1.23 4.09
N GLU A 45 -10.49 0.00 4.19
CA GLU A 45 -9.21 -0.23 4.85
C GLU A 45 -8.08 0.44 4.09
N ILE A 46 -8.12 0.37 2.76
CA ILE A 46 -7.11 1.01 1.95
C ILE A 46 -7.19 2.53 2.11
N GLN A 47 -8.41 3.07 2.06
CA GLN A 47 -8.61 4.50 2.22
C GLN A 47 -8.07 4.99 3.57
N ASP A 48 -8.36 4.24 4.63
CA ASP A 48 -7.89 4.61 5.96
C ASP A 48 -6.36 4.62 6.03
N GLU A 49 -5.72 3.68 5.36
CA GLU A 49 -4.27 3.62 5.40
C GLU A 49 -3.61 4.72 4.59
N ILE A 50 -4.19 5.06 3.43
CA ILE A 50 -3.56 6.09 2.62
C ILE A 50 -3.64 7.47 3.28
N VAL A 51 -4.72 7.75 4.03
CA VAL A 51 -4.81 9.06 4.68
C VAL A 51 -3.84 9.21 5.84
N LYS A 52 -3.33 8.11 6.38
CA LYS A 52 -2.29 8.20 7.40
C LYS A 52 -0.98 8.73 6.83
N VAL A 53 -0.71 8.41 5.57
CA VAL A 53 0.53 8.82 4.91
C VAL A 53 0.32 10.09 4.10
N TYR A 54 -0.84 10.19 3.45
CA TYR A 54 -1.18 11.32 2.61
C TYR A 54 -2.49 11.93 3.11
N PRO A 55 -2.42 12.81 4.11
CA PRO A 55 -3.63 13.40 4.68
C PRO A 55 -4.46 14.11 3.60
N GLY A 56 -5.73 13.77 3.53
CA GLY A 56 -6.63 14.37 2.54
C GLY A 56 -6.68 13.61 1.22
N ALA A 57 -5.91 12.55 1.08
CA ALA A 57 -5.94 11.77 -0.15
C ALA A 57 -7.26 11.02 -0.30
N LYS A 58 -7.63 10.77 -1.54
CA LYS A 58 -8.83 10.01 -1.85
C LYS A 58 -8.49 8.83 -2.74
N LEU A 59 -8.91 7.66 -2.33
CA LEU A 59 -8.76 6.45 -3.10
C LEU A 59 -9.79 6.43 -4.21
N TRP A 60 -9.37 6.17 -5.45
CA TRP A 60 -10.34 6.05 -6.52
C TRP A 60 -10.27 4.71 -7.26
N ASN A 61 -9.21 3.92 -7.06
CA ASN A 61 -9.14 2.59 -7.63
C ASN A 61 -8.09 1.77 -6.89
N TYR A 62 -8.20 0.45 -6.96
CA TYR A 62 -7.21 -0.43 -6.37
C TYR A 62 -7.36 -1.81 -6.99
N GLN A 63 -6.28 -2.57 -6.98
CA GLN A 63 -6.26 -3.92 -7.50
C GLN A 63 -5.10 -4.68 -6.89
N VAL A 64 -5.15 -6.02 -6.97
CA VAL A 64 -4.03 -6.84 -6.55
C VAL A 64 -2.89 -6.60 -7.53
N SER A 65 -1.70 -6.42 -6.99
CA SER A 65 -0.53 -6.06 -7.77
C SER A 65 0.32 -7.27 -8.11
N ASN A 66 1.00 -7.17 -9.24
CA ASN A 66 2.10 -8.08 -9.56
C ASN A 66 3.38 -7.43 -9.09
N TYR A 67 3.69 -7.66 -7.81
CA TYR A 67 4.83 -7.01 -7.21
C TYR A 67 6.14 -7.64 -7.67
N ASP A 68 7.06 -6.81 -8.15
CA ASP A 68 8.41 -7.25 -8.47
C ASP A 68 9.35 -6.85 -7.37
N GLN A 69 10.25 -7.76 -7.05
CA GLN A 69 11.23 -7.50 -6.02
C GLN A 69 12.08 -6.30 -6.39
N GLY A 70 12.24 -5.41 -5.45
CA GLY A 70 13.03 -4.21 -5.68
C GLY A 70 12.22 -2.96 -5.94
N GLU A 71 10.93 -3.10 -6.23
CA GLU A 71 10.08 -1.94 -6.39
C GLU A 71 9.77 -1.31 -5.04
N PRO A 72 9.59 0.00 -4.99
CA PRO A 72 9.18 0.66 -3.76
C PRO A 72 7.84 0.12 -3.28
N LEU A 73 7.72 -0.11 -1.98
CA LEU A 73 6.54 -0.71 -1.42
C LEU A 73 6.24 -0.05 -0.08
N LEU A 74 5.02 0.47 0.05
CA LEU A 74 4.56 1.07 1.30
C LEU A 74 4.01 -0.04 2.18
N GLN A 75 4.62 -0.22 3.34
CA GLN A 75 4.23 -1.29 4.26
C GLN A 75 3.16 -0.79 5.21
N VAL A 76 1.99 -1.41 5.14
CA VAL A 76 0.85 -1.05 5.98
C VAL A 76 0.99 -1.70 7.35
N GLY A 77 0.74 -0.89 8.39
CA GLY A 77 0.73 -1.41 9.76
C GLY A 77 2.06 -1.91 10.24
N GLY A 78 3.09 -1.59 9.54
CA GLY A 78 4.39 -2.16 9.83
C GLY A 78 5.28 -1.32 10.63
N ARG A 79 4.90 -0.49 11.39
CA ARG A 79 5.74 0.24 12.13
C ARG A 79 6.06 -0.24 13.31
N GLU A 80 6.76 -0.21 13.49
CA GLU A 80 6.97 -0.51 14.50
C GLU A 80 7.21 -0.54 14.93
#